data_3728c653c9d9a82dffff10bb270354cf
#
_entry.id   3728c653c9d9a82dffff10bb270354cf
#
_cell.length_a   1.000
_cell.length_b   1.000
_cell.length_c   1.000
_cell.angle_alpha   90.00
_cell.angle_beta   90.00
_cell.angle_gamma   90.00
#
_symmetry.space_group_name_H-M   'P 1'
#
loop_
_entity.id
_entity.type
_entity.pdbx_description
1 polymer ?
#
loop_
_entity_poly.entity_id
_entity_poly.type
_entity_poly.pdbx_seq_one_letter_code
_entity_poly.pdbx_strand_id
1 'polypeptide(L)'
;MSKMWSGRFREPLNKGFESWQASFPFDVRLLEHEIAASKAHAKMIAAAGILSPDELQTMIQGLERVSSSALEEAVKLLPAETLNMTPTTLHFALVRLNPQAEDIHHFVELQLTKLVGDLALKLHTGRSRNEQIATDMRLFVRRSIDDTLAGLKHWLTALVDLAERSGECVMPSYTHLQRAEPVLIAHWLLAYVSMLERDASRLADCRKRMNLCPLGSGAIAGATLRLDRTIASRELGFDSPTQNSIDATSDRDFSLEFTQALSVLGLHISRFAEELTLHATAEFGFLELPEAFSTGSSAMPQKKNPDLTELIRGKSARLIGSATTLSVLIKGLPLAYNKDLQEGQEPVFDAADTIEGMLKVLPQFTNSLKFRQERLTTAASSGYLNAMAAATYLSAKGVPFRKAHEQIGNAVRFGLESGRELQSLTLAELGEFGDDFAEDFYPAITLEATLDCHDVIGGTARARVAEALASARVRLASNV
;
A
#
# COMPACT_ATOMS: atom_id res chain seq x y z
N MET A 1 -40.89 -4.29 -11.90
CA MET A 1 -40.35 -4.57 -13.25
C MET A 1 -39.88 -6.03 -13.29
N SER A 2 -40.11 -6.76 -14.39
CA SER A 2 -39.53 -8.09 -14.58
C SER A 2 -38.00 -7.93 -14.68
N LYS A 3 -37.25 -8.88 -14.11
CA LYS A 3 -35.78 -8.88 -14.25
C LYS A 3 -35.40 -8.96 -15.73
N MET A 4 -34.37 -8.23 -16.16
CA MET A 4 -33.96 -8.12 -17.58
C MET A 4 -33.71 -9.47 -18.27
N TRP A 5 -33.38 -10.53 -17.53
CA TRP A 5 -33.08 -11.88 -18.04
C TRP A 5 -34.21 -12.89 -17.84
N SER A 6 -35.40 -12.45 -17.34
CA SER A 6 -36.51 -13.35 -16.96
C SER A 6 -37.35 -13.89 -18.13
N GLY A 7 -37.18 -13.36 -19.35
CA GLY A 7 -38.04 -13.68 -20.48
C GLY A 7 -38.10 -15.18 -20.89
N ARG A 8 -37.06 -15.97 -20.58
CA ARG A 8 -36.99 -17.42 -20.87
C ARG A 8 -37.53 -18.28 -19.73
N PHE A 9 -37.50 -17.77 -18.49
CA PHE A 9 -37.79 -18.58 -17.31
C PHE A 9 -39.29 -18.58 -16.98
N ARG A 10 -39.81 -19.73 -16.62
CA ARG A 10 -41.22 -19.91 -16.26
C ARG A 10 -41.46 -19.78 -14.76
N GLU A 11 -40.41 -19.89 -13.96
CA GLU A 11 -40.49 -19.80 -12.51
C GLU A 11 -39.64 -18.62 -12.00
N PRO A 12 -40.08 -17.93 -10.94
CA PRO A 12 -39.30 -16.92 -10.31
C PRO A 12 -38.07 -17.54 -9.63
N LEU A 13 -37.00 -16.73 -9.43
CA LEU A 13 -35.87 -17.15 -8.61
C LEU A 13 -36.32 -17.50 -7.19
N ASN A 14 -35.66 -18.50 -6.62
CA ASN A 14 -35.78 -18.75 -5.19
C ASN A 14 -35.36 -17.52 -4.40
N LYS A 15 -36.18 -17.03 -3.47
CA LYS A 15 -35.94 -15.80 -2.72
C LYS A 15 -34.65 -15.82 -1.90
N GLY A 16 -34.29 -16.98 -1.32
CA GLY A 16 -33.05 -17.12 -0.57
C GLY A 16 -31.83 -17.04 -1.48
N PHE A 17 -31.88 -17.68 -2.65
CA PHE A 17 -30.81 -17.56 -3.65
C PHE A 17 -30.71 -16.17 -4.24
N GLU A 18 -31.83 -15.50 -4.49
CA GLU A 18 -31.86 -14.12 -4.99
C GLU A 18 -31.13 -13.15 -4.05
N SER A 19 -31.40 -13.25 -2.75
CA SER A 19 -30.73 -12.45 -1.73
C SER A 19 -29.25 -12.84 -1.57
N TRP A 20 -28.94 -14.14 -1.63
CA TRP A 20 -27.57 -14.64 -1.41
C TRP A 20 -26.62 -14.29 -2.56
N GLN A 21 -27.11 -14.25 -3.81
CA GLN A 21 -26.30 -13.93 -4.98
C GLN A 21 -26.11 -12.43 -5.25
N ALA A 22 -26.89 -11.55 -4.58
CA ALA A 22 -26.85 -10.11 -4.82
C ALA A 22 -25.49 -9.52 -4.40
N SER A 23 -24.88 -8.71 -5.28
CA SER A 23 -23.61 -8.04 -5.02
C SER A 23 -23.78 -6.58 -4.60
N PHE A 24 -25.00 -6.01 -4.75
CA PHE A 24 -25.25 -4.60 -4.41
C PHE A 24 -24.78 -4.20 -3.02
N PRO A 25 -24.86 -5.05 -1.97
CA PRO A 25 -24.37 -4.72 -0.65
C PRO A 25 -22.89 -4.30 -0.58
N PHE A 26 -22.06 -4.77 -1.49
CA PHE A 26 -20.64 -4.44 -1.54
C PHE A 26 -20.21 -3.70 -2.81
N ASP A 27 -20.87 -3.92 -3.97
CA ASP A 27 -20.49 -3.25 -5.22
C ASP A 27 -21.09 -1.84 -5.38
N VAL A 28 -21.98 -1.40 -4.49
CA VAL A 28 -22.50 -0.03 -4.41
C VAL A 28 -21.38 1.03 -4.41
N ARG A 29 -20.20 0.67 -3.95
CA ARG A 29 -19.00 1.53 -3.96
C ARG A 29 -18.44 1.82 -5.36
N LEU A 30 -18.92 1.09 -6.38
CA LEU A 30 -18.58 1.32 -7.78
C LEU A 30 -19.48 2.37 -8.44
N LEU A 31 -20.42 3.01 -7.72
CA LEU A 31 -21.43 3.92 -8.27
C LEU A 31 -20.84 5.00 -9.19
N GLU A 32 -19.78 5.68 -8.77
CA GLU A 32 -19.13 6.72 -9.58
C GLU A 32 -18.51 6.15 -10.87
N HIS A 33 -17.94 4.94 -10.78
CA HIS A 33 -17.30 4.24 -11.89
C HIS A 33 -18.34 3.76 -12.90
N GLU A 34 -19.44 3.17 -12.45
CA GLU A 34 -20.56 2.75 -13.31
C GLU A 34 -21.20 3.95 -14.01
N ILE A 35 -21.41 5.08 -13.34
CA ILE A 35 -21.92 6.30 -13.98
C ILE A 35 -20.95 6.79 -15.04
N ALA A 36 -19.65 6.82 -14.76
CA ALA A 36 -18.65 7.23 -15.75
C ALA A 36 -18.63 6.29 -16.96
N ALA A 37 -18.62 4.97 -16.73
CA ALA A 37 -18.65 3.95 -17.77
C ALA A 37 -19.96 4.04 -18.59
N SER A 38 -21.11 4.23 -17.96
CA SER A 38 -22.41 4.40 -18.61
C SER A 38 -22.49 5.66 -19.46
N LYS A 39 -21.90 6.78 -19.02
CA LYS A 39 -21.79 8.02 -19.84
C LYS A 39 -20.92 7.80 -21.07
N ALA A 40 -19.79 7.12 -20.93
CA ALA A 40 -18.91 6.77 -22.06
C ALA A 40 -19.62 5.84 -23.05
N HIS A 41 -20.38 4.87 -22.56
CA HIS A 41 -21.19 3.98 -23.41
C HIS A 41 -22.30 4.72 -24.14
N ALA A 42 -23.01 5.63 -23.47
CA ALA A 42 -24.03 6.47 -24.11
C ALA A 42 -23.47 7.25 -25.31
N LYS A 43 -22.23 7.78 -25.19
CA LYS A 43 -21.55 8.45 -26.30
C LYS A 43 -21.19 7.50 -27.44
N MET A 44 -20.77 6.25 -27.13
CA MET A 44 -20.50 5.24 -28.17
C MET A 44 -21.75 4.88 -28.97
N ILE A 45 -22.88 4.63 -28.29
CA ILE A 45 -24.12 4.26 -28.98
C ILE A 45 -24.75 5.45 -29.71
N ALA A 46 -24.54 6.67 -29.24
CA ALA A 46 -24.94 7.87 -29.98
C ALA A 46 -24.12 8.02 -31.27
N ALA A 47 -22.81 7.81 -31.22
CA ALA A 47 -21.95 7.80 -32.41
C ALA A 47 -22.34 6.70 -33.42
N ALA A 48 -22.91 5.58 -32.94
CA ALA A 48 -23.46 4.52 -33.76
C ALA A 48 -24.92 4.78 -34.25
N GLY A 49 -25.49 5.96 -33.95
CA GLY A 49 -26.82 6.36 -34.39
C GLY A 49 -28.00 5.82 -33.60
N ILE A 50 -27.78 5.22 -32.42
CA ILE A 50 -28.83 4.67 -31.56
C ILE A 50 -29.52 5.76 -30.73
N LEU A 51 -28.76 6.78 -30.31
CA LEU A 51 -29.30 7.96 -29.62
C LEU A 51 -29.17 9.19 -30.51
N SER A 52 -30.23 10.02 -30.57
CA SER A 52 -30.13 11.36 -31.13
C SER A 52 -29.30 12.27 -30.22
N PRO A 53 -28.84 13.44 -30.69
CA PRO A 53 -28.14 14.40 -29.85
C PRO A 53 -28.92 14.80 -28.58
N ASP A 54 -30.23 15.04 -28.69
CA ASP A 54 -31.09 15.41 -27.57
C ASP A 54 -31.28 14.23 -26.58
N GLU A 55 -31.44 13.02 -27.11
CA GLU A 55 -31.52 11.80 -26.28
C GLU A 55 -30.20 11.57 -25.52
N LEU A 56 -29.04 11.77 -26.17
CA LEU A 56 -27.74 11.66 -25.54
C LEU A 56 -27.61 12.70 -24.39
N GLN A 57 -27.98 13.94 -24.64
CA GLN A 57 -27.91 14.98 -23.62
C GLN A 57 -28.80 14.65 -22.43
N THR A 58 -30.04 14.23 -22.69
CA THR A 58 -31.00 13.80 -21.64
C THR A 58 -30.43 12.60 -20.83
N MET A 59 -29.83 11.62 -21.52
CA MET A 59 -29.21 10.46 -20.89
C MET A 59 -28.06 10.83 -19.98
N ILE A 60 -27.13 11.70 -20.44
CA ILE A 60 -26.00 12.18 -19.65
C ILE A 60 -26.46 12.92 -18.41
N GLN A 61 -27.41 13.87 -18.57
CA GLN A 61 -27.98 14.61 -17.44
C GLN A 61 -28.71 13.69 -16.45
N GLY A 62 -29.40 12.66 -16.94
CA GLY A 62 -30.03 11.65 -16.12
C GLY A 62 -29.00 10.88 -15.28
N LEU A 63 -27.92 10.40 -15.90
CA LEU A 63 -26.83 9.68 -15.22
C LEU A 63 -26.14 10.55 -14.14
N GLU A 64 -25.89 11.83 -14.41
CA GLU A 64 -25.33 12.76 -13.43
C GLU A 64 -26.25 12.97 -12.22
N ARG A 65 -27.55 12.98 -12.46
CA ARG A 65 -28.56 13.08 -11.39
C ARG A 65 -28.74 11.80 -10.58
N VAL A 66 -28.43 10.62 -11.14
CA VAL A 66 -28.47 9.36 -10.37
C VAL A 66 -27.61 9.46 -9.12
N SER A 67 -26.37 9.93 -9.24
CA SER A 67 -25.46 10.04 -8.10
C SER A 67 -25.98 11.03 -7.05
N SER A 68 -26.35 12.26 -7.47
CA SER A 68 -26.83 13.30 -6.53
C SER A 68 -28.16 12.93 -5.90
N SER A 69 -29.11 12.39 -6.68
CA SER A 69 -30.43 11.98 -6.17
C SER A 69 -30.33 10.83 -5.18
N ALA A 70 -29.48 9.83 -5.48
CA ALA A 70 -29.24 8.71 -4.57
C ALA A 70 -28.60 9.17 -3.25
N LEU A 71 -27.67 10.12 -3.34
CA LEU A 71 -27.07 10.78 -2.17
C LEU A 71 -28.10 11.54 -1.33
N GLU A 72 -28.96 12.35 -1.96
CA GLU A 72 -30.00 13.10 -1.28
C GLU A 72 -31.02 12.19 -0.58
N GLU A 73 -31.41 11.08 -1.22
CA GLU A 73 -32.28 10.07 -0.61
C GLU A 73 -31.61 9.42 0.60
N ALA A 74 -30.32 9.06 0.50
CA ALA A 74 -29.58 8.46 1.58
C ALA A 74 -29.42 9.41 2.78
N VAL A 75 -29.13 10.70 2.52
CA VAL A 75 -29.01 11.74 3.56
C VAL A 75 -30.31 11.90 4.36
N LYS A 76 -31.48 11.86 3.71
CA LYS A 76 -32.77 12.01 4.38
C LYS A 76 -33.08 10.89 5.38
N LEU A 77 -32.43 9.73 5.24
CA LEU A 77 -32.64 8.57 6.12
C LEU A 77 -31.65 8.50 7.28
N LEU A 78 -30.56 9.25 7.21
CA LEU A 78 -29.56 9.24 8.27
C LEU A 78 -30.00 10.21 9.38
N PRO A 79 -29.85 9.85 10.67
CA PRO A 79 -30.06 10.78 11.76
C PRO A 79 -29.18 12.03 11.59
N ALA A 80 -29.73 13.20 11.96
CA ALA A 80 -29.02 14.49 11.83
C ALA A 80 -27.66 14.53 12.56
N GLU A 81 -27.45 13.65 13.51
CA GLU A 81 -26.19 13.47 14.28
C GLU A 81 -25.08 12.77 13.48
N THR A 82 -25.41 12.14 12.34
CA THR A 82 -24.47 11.42 11.46
C THR A 82 -23.91 12.28 10.32
N LEU A 83 -23.93 13.60 10.44
CA LEU A 83 -23.45 14.55 9.40
C LEU A 83 -21.96 14.45 9.03
N ASN A 84 -21.16 13.65 9.76
CA ASN A 84 -19.84 13.19 9.32
C ASN A 84 -19.99 11.90 8.50
N MET A 85 -20.66 12.00 7.33
CA MET A 85 -20.86 10.84 6.47
C MET A 85 -19.54 10.30 5.95
N THR A 86 -19.20 9.08 6.41
CA THR A 86 -18.18 8.30 5.74
C THR A 86 -18.78 7.67 4.47
N PRO A 87 -17.96 7.37 3.45
CA PRO A 87 -18.43 6.61 2.28
C PRO A 87 -19.18 5.32 2.68
N THR A 88 -18.72 4.64 3.71
CA THR A 88 -19.34 3.41 4.24
C THR A 88 -20.79 3.64 4.74
N THR A 89 -21.05 4.76 5.44
CA THR A 89 -22.39 5.10 5.95
C THR A 89 -23.35 5.38 4.80
N LEU A 90 -22.85 6.06 3.77
CA LEU A 90 -23.60 6.34 2.55
C LEU A 90 -23.97 5.07 1.80
N HIS A 91 -23.00 4.18 1.57
CA HIS A 91 -23.22 2.89 0.91
C HIS A 91 -24.28 2.06 1.65
N PHE A 92 -24.19 1.99 2.97
CA PHE A 92 -25.17 1.29 3.80
C PHE A 92 -26.59 1.86 3.62
N ALA A 93 -26.73 3.19 3.58
CA ALA A 93 -28.03 3.84 3.36
C ALA A 93 -28.58 3.52 1.96
N LEU A 94 -27.76 3.59 0.90
CA LEU A 94 -28.15 3.26 -0.46
C LEU A 94 -28.65 1.80 -0.59
N VAL A 95 -27.92 0.86 0.00
CA VAL A 95 -28.31 -0.56 0.01
C VAL A 95 -29.66 -0.75 0.71
N ARG A 96 -29.83 -0.14 1.87
CA ARG A 96 -31.07 -0.24 2.65
C ARG A 96 -32.30 0.34 1.92
N LEU A 97 -32.11 1.42 1.14
CA LEU A 97 -33.16 2.06 0.36
C LEU A 97 -33.58 1.29 -0.89
N ASN A 98 -32.69 0.46 -1.41
CA ASN A 98 -32.87 -0.21 -2.69
C ASN A 98 -32.69 -1.74 -2.57
N PRO A 99 -33.47 -2.41 -1.70
CA PRO A 99 -33.33 -3.85 -1.45
C PRO A 99 -33.64 -4.72 -2.68
N GLN A 100 -34.25 -4.12 -3.72
CA GLN A 100 -34.55 -4.79 -4.98
C GLN A 100 -33.38 -4.80 -5.98
N ALA A 101 -32.34 -4.00 -5.74
CA ALA A 101 -31.18 -3.96 -6.61
C ALA A 101 -30.31 -5.21 -6.44
N GLU A 102 -30.06 -5.91 -7.54
CA GLU A 102 -29.20 -7.11 -7.55
C GLU A 102 -27.72 -6.74 -7.49
N ASP A 103 -27.35 -5.69 -8.23
CA ASP A 103 -26.00 -5.17 -8.38
C ASP A 103 -26.04 -3.65 -8.66
N ILE A 104 -24.89 -3.03 -8.71
CA ILE A 104 -24.77 -1.58 -9.00
C ILE A 104 -25.33 -1.20 -10.37
N HIS A 105 -25.19 -2.07 -11.37
CA HIS A 105 -25.71 -1.82 -12.73
C HIS A 105 -27.22 -1.77 -12.74
N HIS A 106 -27.87 -2.72 -12.06
CA HIS A 106 -29.33 -2.75 -11.90
C HIS A 106 -29.83 -1.53 -11.11
N PHE A 107 -29.11 -1.14 -10.06
CA PHE A 107 -29.41 0.07 -9.30
C PHE A 107 -29.41 1.32 -10.20
N VAL A 108 -28.34 1.55 -10.96
CA VAL A 108 -28.23 2.71 -11.85
C VAL A 108 -29.32 2.70 -12.91
N GLU A 109 -29.63 1.56 -13.50
CA GLU A 109 -30.71 1.42 -14.49
C GLU A 109 -32.09 1.76 -13.89
N LEU A 110 -32.40 1.27 -12.68
CA LEU A 110 -33.64 1.58 -11.97
C LEU A 110 -33.78 3.07 -11.67
N GLN A 111 -32.73 3.71 -11.18
CA GLN A 111 -32.75 5.14 -10.88
C GLN A 111 -32.83 5.96 -12.15
N LEU A 112 -32.08 5.61 -13.18
CA LEU A 112 -32.12 6.29 -14.48
C LEU A 112 -33.53 6.21 -15.12
N THR A 113 -34.18 5.06 -15.05
CA THR A 113 -35.54 4.88 -15.56
C THR A 113 -36.54 5.81 -14.84
N LYS A 114 -36.39 6.02 -13.54
CA LYS A 114 -37.22 7.00 -12.82
C LYS A 114 -37.02 8.46 -13.32
N LEU A 115 -35.80 8.78 -13.77
CA LEU A 115 -35.41 10.14 -14.16
C LEU A 115 -35.73 10.49 -15.62
N VAL A 116 -35.52 9.51 -16.54
CA VAL A 116 -35.64 9.75 -17.99
C VAL A 116 -36.64 8.82 -18.70
N GLY A 117 -37.40 8.02 -17.94
CA GLY A 117 -38.42 7.12 -18.49
C GLY A 117 -37.81 6.04 -19.39
N ASP A 118 -38.57 5.68 -20.44
CA ASP A 118 -38.22 4.62 -21.38
C ASP A 118 -36.90 4.86 -22.17
N LEU A 119 -36.41 6.10 -22.21
CA LEU A 119 -35.15 6.41 -22.82
C LEU A 119 -33.99 5.64 -22.13
N ALA A 120 -34.08 5.39 -20.82
CA ALA A 120 -33.12 4.61 -20.07
C ALA A 120 -32.89 3.21 -20.66
N LEU A 121 -33.92 2.59 -21.23
CA LEU A 121 -33.87 1.25 -21.81
C LEU A 121 -32.93 1.15 -23.04
N LYS A 122 -32.65 2.27 -23.70
CA LYS A 122 -31.69 2.32 -24.80
C LYS A 122 -30.24 2.17 -24.32
N LEU A 123 -29.92 2.52 -23.06
CA LEU A 123 -28.56 2.52 -22.55
C LEU A 123 -27.91 1.13 -22.58
N HIS A 124 -28.67 0.07 -22.43
CA HIS A 124 -28.13 -1.30 -22.45
C HIS A 124 -27.82 -1.85 -23.86
N THR A 125 -28.15 -1.08 -24.92
CA THR A 125 -27.96 -1.51 -26.30
C THR A 125 -26.50 -1.79 -26.62
N GLY A 126 -26.19 -3.00 -27.08
CA GLY A 126 -24.84 -3.42 -27.46
C GLY A 126 -23.89 -3.64 -26.27
N ARG A 127 -24.36 -3.64 -25.03
CA ARG A 127 -23.59 -3.77 -23.81
C ARG A 127 -23.94 -5.06 -23.06
N SER A 128 -22.95 -5.58 -22.32
CA SER A 128 -23.12 -6.69 -21.38
C SER A 128 -22.63 -6.30 -19.98
N ARG A 129 -23.27 -6.83 -18.93
CA ARG A 129 -22.79 -6.70 -17.55
C ARG A 129 -21.39 -7.25 -17.34
N ASN A 130 -20.96 -8.24 -18.14
CA ASN A 130 -19.61 -8.81 -18.05
C ASN A 130 -18.51 -7.76 -18.33
N GLU A 131 -18.71 -6.92 -19.34
CA GLU A 131 -17.77 -5.83 -19.65
C GLU A 131 -17.95 -4.61 -18.75
N GLN A 132 -19.18 -4.35 -18.26
CA GLN A 132 -19.44 -3.29 -17.30
C GLN A 132 -18.62 -3.50 -16.04
N ILE A 133 -18.80 -4.64 -15.36
CA ILE A 133 -18.07 -4.92 -14.12
C ILE A 133 -16.56 -4.98 -14.35
N ALA A 134 -16.08 -5.49 -15.50
CA ALA A 134 -14.67 -5.47 -15.85
C ALA A 134 -14.13 -4.04 -15.99
N THR A 135 -14.94 -3.11 -16.52
CA THR A 135 -14.58 -1.69 -16.66
C THR A 135 -14.57 -1.00 -15.31
N ASP A 136 -15.63 -1.17 -14.52
CA ASP A 136 -15.77 -0.53 -13.22
C ASP A 136 -14.68 -0.96 -12.24
N MET A 137 -14.37 -2.24 -12.21
CA MET A 137 -13.26 -2.75 -11.39
C MET A 137 -11.90 -2.21 -11.81
N ARG A 138 -11.66 -2.05 -13.13
CA ARG A 138 -10.43 -1.39 -13.60
C ARG A 138 -10.37 0.08 -13.20
N LEU A 139 -11.48 0.82 -13.31
CA LEU A 139 -11.56 2.21 -12.85
C LEU A 139 -11.31 2.33 -11.35
N PHE A 140 -11.93 1.45 -10.57
CA PHE A 140 -11.73 1.39 -9.12
C PHE A 140 -10.28 1.08 -8.75
N VAL A 141 -9.69 0.02 -9.30
CA VAL A 141 -8.31 -0.37 -9.00
C VAL A 141 -7.33 0.71 -9.44
N ARG A 142 -7.55 1.33 -10.61
CA ARG A 142 -6.73 2.46 -11.08
C ARG A 142 -6.75 3.62 -10.09
N ARG A 143 -7.92 4.00 -9.61
CA ARG A 143 -8.08 5.04 -8.59
C ARG A 143 -7.39 4.66 -7.30
N SER A 144 -7.57 3.43 -6.84
CA SER A 144 -6.93 2.92 -5.62
C SER A 144 -5.42 2.90 -5.71
N ILE A 145 -4.85 2.60 -6.89
CA ILE A 145 -3.40 2.71 -7.12
C ILE A 145 -2.95 4.17 -7.01
N ASP A 146 -3.65 5.09 -7.67
CA ASP A 146 -3.30 6.51 -7.67
C ASP A 146 -3.35 7.09 -6.23
N ASP A 147 -4.38 6.75 -5.46
CA ASP A 147 -4.53 7.15 -4.05
C ASP A 147 -3.44 6.51 -3.16
N THR A 148 -3.08 5.25 -3.40
CA THR A 148 -1.99 4.55 -2.68
C THR A 148 -0.64 5.19 -2.96
N LEU A 149 -0.34 5.51 -4.22
CA LEU A 149 0.90 6.21 -4.60
C LEU A 149 1.00 7.58 -3.95
N ALA A 150 -0.09 8.35 -3.92
CA ALA A 150 -0.14 9.62 -3.21
C ALA A 150 0.11 9.46 -1.71
N GLY A 151 -0.52 8.49 -1.06
CA GLY A 151 -0.31 8.16 0.34
C GLY A 151 1.13 7.72 0.64
N LEU A 152 1.73 6.90 -0.22
CA LEU A 152 3.13 6.47 -0.13
C LEU A 152 4.08 7.67 -0.23
N LYS A 153 3.82 8.59 -1.15
CA LYS A 153 4.63 9.82 -1.29
C LYS A 153 4.61 10.66 0.00
N HIS A 154 3.45 10.81 0.64
CA HIS A 154 3.34 11.51 1.92
C HIS A 154 4.12 10.80 3.03
N TRP A 155 4.06 9.47 3.11
CA TRP A 155 4.79 8.72 4.12
C TRP A 155 6.29 8.70 3.85
N LEU A 156 6.74 8.53 2.61
CA LEU A 156 8.14 8.67 2.20
C LEU A 156 8.71 10.03 2.60
N THR A 157 7.94 11.10 2.40
CA THR A 157 8.33 12.45 2.83
C THR A 157 8.53 12.50 4.34
N ALA A 158 7.59 11.95 5.12
CA ALA A 158 7.70 11.92 6.59
C ALA A 158 8.91 11.09 7.09
N LEU A 159 9.26 9.99 6.40
CA LEU A 159 10.44 9.18 6.73
C LEU A 159 11.74 9.94 6.44
N VAL A 160 11.83 10.64 5.31
CA VAL A 160 13.01 11.46 4.97
C VAL A 160 13.11 12.64 5.91
N ASP A 161 12.00 13.31 6.27
CA ASP A 161 11.97 14.38 7.27
C ASP A 161 12.47 13.88 8.64
N LEU A 162 12.05 12.68 9.06
CA LEU A 162 12.50 12.07 10.30
C LEU A 162 13.99 11.72 10.25
N ALA A 163 14.46 11.21 9.11
CA ALA A 163 15.87 10.89 8.91
C ALA A 163 16.75 12.15 9.01
N GLU A 164 16.36 13.24 8.38
CA GLU A 164 17.07 14.52 8.47
C GLU A 164 17.07 15.09 9.90
N ARG A 165 15.90 15.07 10.58
CA ARG A 165 15.80 15.53 11.98
C ARG A 165 16.62 14.69 12.95
N SER A 166 16.88 13.44 12.64
CA SER A 166 17.70 12.56 13.46
C SER A 166 19.18 12.96 13.45
N GLY A 167 19.61 13.76 12.46
CA GLY A 167 20.96 14.29 12.36
C GLY A 167 22.02 13.19 12.46
N GLU A 168 22.99 13.38 13.34
CA GLU A 168 24.07 12.43 13.60
C GLU A 168 23.74 11.37 14.69
N CYS A 169 22.45 11.18 15.01
CA CYS A 169 22.07 10.19 16.02
C CYS A 169 22.42 8.77 15.56
N VAL A 170 23.21 8.10 16.38
CA VAL A 170 23.73 6.75 16.12
C VAL A 170 22.90 5.72 16.87
N MET A 171 22.72 4.55 16.26
CA MET A 171 22.13 3.38 16.88
C MET A 171 22.99 2.13 16.63
N PRO A 172 22.92 1.11 17.49
CA PRO A 172 23.48 -0.19 17.13
C PRO A 172 22.62 -0.83 16.03
N SER A 173 23.22 -1.33 14.98
CA SER A 173 22.52 -2.21 14.03
C SER A 173 22.41 -3.63 14.60
N TYR A 174 21.55 -4.46 13.99
CA TYR A 174 21.29 -5.82 14.43
C TYR A 174 21.36 -6.81 13.26
N THR A 175 22.08 -7.91 13.48
CA THR A 175 21.94 -9.12 12.70
C THR A 175 21.66 -10.28 13.65
N HIS A 176 20.78 -11.20 13.31
CA HIS A 176 20.36 -12.30 14.21
C HIS A 176 19.84 -11.82 15.57
N LEU A 177 19.26 -10.61 15.64
CA LEU A 177 18.89 -9.91 16.88
C LEU A 177 20.07 -9.70 17.86
N GLN A 178 21.31 -9.80 17.39
CA GLN A 178 22.51 -9.45 18.13
C GLN A 178 23.03 -8.09 17.63
N ARG A 179 23.59 -7.28 18.55
CA ARG A 179 24.20 -6.03 18.18
C ARG A 179 25.35 -6.26 17.21
N ALA A 180 25.41 -5.47 16.18
CA ALA A 180 26.42 -5.44 15.17
C ALA A 180 27.10 -4.06 15.15
N GLU A 181 27.46 -3.55 13.99
CA GLU A 181 28.14 -2.26 13.86
C GLU A 181 27.20 -1.09 14.13
N PRO A 182 27.72 0.05 14.62
CA PRO A 182 26.92 1.26 14.78
C PRO A 182 26.55 1.83 13.41
N VAL A 183 25.31 2.36 13.31
CA VAL A 183 24.80 3.02 12.10
C VAL A 183 24.08 4.30 12.47
N LEU A 184 23.96 5.24 11.52
CA LEU A 184 23.08 6.39 11.71
C LEU A 184 21.61 5.97 11.66
N ILE A 185 20.77 6.56 12.50
CA ILE A 185 19.30 6.37 12.42
C ILE A 185 18.80 6.75 11.02
N ALA A 186 19.33 7.81 10.44
CA ALA A 186 19.02 8.21 9.08
C ALA A 186 19.29 7.09 8.06
N HIS A 187 20.39 6.34 8.22
CA HIS A 187 20.71 5.19 7.38
C HIS A 187 19.67 4.07 7.51
N TRP A 188 19.29 3.75 8.74
CA TRP A 188 18.23 2.76 9.02
C TRP A 188 16.88 3.17 8.39
N LEU A 189 16.46 4.44 8.52
CA LEU A 189 15.23 4.95 7.92
C LEU A 189 15.26 4.92 6.39
N LEU A 190 16.42 5.23 5.78
CA LEU A 190 16.61 5.17 4.33
C LEU A 190 16.48 3.75 3.77
N ALA A 191 16.71 2.70 4.57
CA ALA A 191 16.43 1.33 4.14
C ALA A 191 14.92 1.13 3.89
N TYR A 192 14.04 1.67 4.73
CA TYR A 192 12.59 1.67 4.52
C TYR A 192 12.18 2.55 3.33
N VAL A 193 12.79 3.71 3.17
CA VAL A 193 12.57 4.54 1.97
C VAL A 193 12.83 3.73 0.71
N SER A 194 13.94 3.02 0.64
CA SER A 194 14.28 2.18 -0.52
C SER A 194 13.31 1.02 -0.76
N MET A 195 12.74 0.43 0.31
CA MET A 195 11.70 -0.60 0.19
C MET A 195 10.42 -0.02 -0.42
N LEU A 196 9.96 1.11 0.09
CA LEU A 196 8.72 1.77 -0.34
C LEU A 196 8.81 2.37 -1.75
N GLU A 197 9.97 2.84 -2.18
CA GLU A 197 10.23 3.25 -3.56
C GLU A 197 10.05 2.08 -4.54
N ARG A 198 10.51 0.88 -4.16
CA ARG A 198 10.27 -0.33 -4.96
C ARG A 198 8.78 -0.73 -5.00
N ASP A 199 8.04 -0.49 -3.91
CA ASP A 199 6.60 -0.75 -3.85
C ASP A 199 5.82 0.23 -4.72
N ALA A 200 6.20 1.51 -4.70
CA ALA A 200 5.63 2.51 -5.59
C ALA A 200 5.86 2.14 -7.07
N SER A 201 7.07 1.66 -7.42
CA SER A 201 7.37 1.19 -8.76
C SER A 201 6.50 0.00 -9.19
N ARG A 202 6.25 -0.98 -8.30
CA ARG A 202 5.34 -2.11 -8.57
C ARG A 202 3.92 -1.65 -8.87
N LEU A 203 3.41 -0.72 -8.07
CA LEU A 203 2.06 -0.15 -8.27
C LEU A 203 1.97 0.64 -9.58
N ALA A 204 2.98 1.44 -9.90
CA ALA A 204 3.04 2.18 -11.17
C ALA A 204 3.08 1.22 -12.39
N ASP A 205 3.81 0.13 -12.30
CA ASP A 205 3.85 -0.90 -13.33
C ASP A 205 2.51 -1.63 -13.51
N CYS A 206 1.83 -1.97 -12.40
CA CYS A 206 0.47 -2.50 -12.42
C CYS A 206 -0.49 -1.53 -13.10
N ARG A 207 -0.47 -0.25 -12.69
CA ARG A 207 -1.28 0.81 -13.28
C ARG A 207 -1.12 0.93 -14.80
N LYS A 208 0.10 0.84 -15.28
CA LYS A 208 0.42 0.90 -16.71
C LYS A 208 -0.18 -0.30 -17.47
N ARG A 209 0.00 -1.51 -16.98
CA ARG A 209 -0.49 -2.71 -17.66
C ARG A 209 -2.01 -2.80 -17.69
N MET A 210 -2.68 -2.38 -16.61
CA MET A 210 -4.13 -2.47 -16.50
C MET A 210 -4.90 -1.40 -17.28
N ASN A 211 -4.24 -0.36 -17.81
CA ASN A 211 -4.90 0.83 -18.36
C ASN A 211 -5.48 0.59 -19.77
N LEU A 212 -6.21 -0.51 -19.95
CA LEU A 212 -6.89 -0.89 -21.20
C LEU A 212 -8.40 -0.98 -20.96
N CYS A 213 -9.21 -0.41 -21.89
CA CYS A 213 -10.66 -0.31 -21.78
C CYS A 213 -11.38 -1.57 -22.27
N PRO A 214 -12.11 -2.31 -21.39
CA PRO A 214 -12.89 -3.46 -21.82
C PRO A 214 -14.22 -3.08 -22.50
N LEU A 215 -14.74 -1.85 -22.28
CA LEU A 215 -16.07 -1.47 -22.74
C LEU A 215 -16.20 -1.53 -24.26
N GLY A 216 -17.33 -2.08 -24.74
CA GLY A 216 -17.58 -2.42 -26.15
C GLY A 216 -17.17 -3.83 -26.55
N SER A 217 -16.69 -4.66 -25.58
CA SER A 217 -16.39 -6.09 -25.80
C SER A 217 -17.62 -6.99 -25.82
N GLY A 218 -18.77 -6.48 -25.40
CA GLY A 218 -19.99 -7.29 -25.24
C GLY A 218 -19.85 -8.37 -24.17
N ALA A 219 -20.62 -9.42 -24.27
CA ALA A 219 -20.57 -10.51 -23.30
C ALA A 219 -19.30 -11.39 -23.43
N ILE A 220 -18.83 -11.62 -24.67
CA ILE A 220 -17.70 -12.51 -25.00
C ILE A 220 -17.15 -12.29 -26.42
N ALA A 221 -18.02 -12.05 -27.41
CA ALA A 221 -17.65 -12.10 -28.83
C ALA A 221 -17.49 -10.71 -29.49
N GLY A 222 -17.53 -9.66 -28.71
CA GLY A 222 -17.63 -8.27 -29.18
C GLY A 222 -19.09 -7.80 -29.21
N ALA A 223 -19.29 -6.48 -29.26
CA ALA A 223 -20.62 -5.92 -29.43
C ALA A 223 -21.17 -6.25 -30.80
N THR A 224 -22.49 -6.50 -30.91
CA THR A 224 -23.18 -6.79 -32.18
C THR A 224 -23.40 -5.53 -33.04
N LEU A 225 -23.11 -4.36 -32.48
CA LEU A 225 -23.14 -3.06 -33.16
C LEU A 225 -21.73 -2.61 -33.52
N ARG A 226 -21.60 -1.83 -34.58
CA ARG A 226 -20.33 -1.18 -34.95
C ARG A 226 -20.05 -0.01 -34.00
N LEU A 227 -19.60 -0.34 -32.79
CA LEU A 227 -19.20 0.65 -31.80
C LEU A 227 -17.74 1.07 -32.01
N ASP A 228 -17.49 2.38 -31.98
CA ASP A 228 -16.13 2.91 -31.89
C ASP A 228 -15.67 2.87 -30.42
N ARG A 229 -14.96 1.82 -30.05
CA ARG A 229 -14.44 1.60 -28.68
C ARG A 229 -13.40 2.64 -28.25
N THR A 230 -12.80 3.37 -29.19
CA THR A 230 -11.83 4.44 -28.89
C THR A 230 -12.50 5.61 -28.16
N ILE A 231 -13.81 5.83 -28.38
CA ILE A 231 -14.60 6.84 -27.66
C ILE A 231 -14.58 6.53 -26.18
N ALA A 232 -14.93 5.30 -25.77
CA ALA A 232 -14.93 4.92 -24.35
C ALA A 232 -13.53 4.98 -23.72
N SER A 233 -12.50 4.52 -24.43
CA SER A 233 -11.13 4.58 -23.92
C SER A 233 -10.71 6.02 -23.62
N ARG A 234 -10.97 6.95 -24.54
CA ARG A 234 -10.65 8.37 -24.36
C ARG A 234 -11.45 9.01 -23.24
N GLU A 235 -12.77 8.77 -23.20
CA GLU A 235 -13.66 9.34 -22.19
C GLU A 235 -13.33 8.89 -20.76
N LEU A 236 -12.84 7.65 -20.62
CA LEU A 236 -12.50 7.05 -19.34
C LEU A 236 -11.00 7.15 -19.00
N GLY A 237 -10.18 7.77 -19.88
CA GLY A 237 -8.75 7.94 -19.68
C GLY A 237 -7.95 6.64 -19.71
N PHE A 238 -8.39 5.65 -20.49
CA PHE A 238 -7.62 4.46 -20.82
C PHE A 238 -6.71 4.72 -22.04
N ASP A 239 -5.60 4.01 -22.12
CA ASP A 239 -4.63 4.16 -23.22
C ASP A 239 -5.22 3.67 -24.56
N SER A 240 -5.96 2.57 -24.53
CA SER A 240 -6.63 1.99 -25.71
C SER A 240 -7.72 0.98 -25.31
N PRO A 241 -8.56 0.53 -26.26
CA PRO A 241 -9.40 -0.64 -26.04
C PRO A 241 -8.59 -1.91 -25.87
N THR A 242 -9.12 -2.87 -25.10
CA THR A 242 -8.58 -4.25 -25.05
C THR A 242 -8.65 -4.90 -26.43
N GLN A 243 -7.66 -5.75 -26.76
CA GLN A 243 -7.48 -6.33 -28.09
C GLN A 243 -8.33 -7.61 -28.33
N ASN A 244 -8.77 -8.27 -27.26
CA ASN A 244 -9.56 -9.48 -27.34
C ASN A 244 -10.78 -9.39 -26.42
N SER A 245 -11.98 -9.66 -26.93
CA SER A 245 -13.23 -9.51 -26.19
C SER A 245 -13.48 -10.63 -25.16
N ILE A 246 -12.92 -11.82 -25.38
CA ILE A 246 -13.01 -12.93 -24.40
C ILE A 246 -12.14 -12.57 -23.21
N ASP A 247 -10.91 -12.19 -23.45
CA ASP A 247 -9.96 -11.76 -22.44
C ASP A 247 -10.49 -10.54 -21.65
N ALA A 248 -11.05 -9.55 -22.34
CA ALA A 248 -11.60 -8.33 -21.74
C ALA A 248 -12.62 -8.57 -20.64
N THR A 249 -13.44 -9.62 -20.76
CA THR A 249 -14.47 -10.00 -19.79
C THR A 249 -13.98 -10.99 -18.74
N SER A 250 -12.89 -11.71 -19.03
CA SER A 250 -12.29 -12.75 -18.20
C SER A 250 -11.21 -12.20 -17.26
N ASP A 251 -10.39 -11.28 -17.76
CA ASP A 251 -9.20 -10.80 -17.10
C ASP A 251 -9.48 -10.20 -15.72
N ARG A 252 -8.73 -10.67 -14.74
CA ARG A 252 -8.64 -10.14 -13.38
C ARG A 252 -7.18 -10.01 -12.92
N ASP A 253 -6.21 -10.10 -13.87
CA ASP A 253 -4.79 -9.96 -13.56
C ASP A 253 -4.50 -8.61 -12.90
N PHE A 254 -5.19 -7.55 -13.34
CA PHE A 254 -5.06 -6.22 -12.76
C PHE A 254 -5.44 -6.18 -11.26
N SER A 255 -6.48 -6.91 -10.86
CA SER A 255 -6.90 -7.01 -9.45
C SER A 255 -5.91 -7.87 -8.65
N LEU A 256 -5.45 -8.97 -9.24
CA LEU A 256 -4.47 -9.86 -8.64
C LEU A 256 -3.12 -9.15 -8.46
N GLU A 257 -2.63 -8.49 -9.49
CA GLU A 257 -1.35 -7.77 -9.46
C GLU A 257 -1.38 -6.62 -8.45
N PHE A 258 -2.49 -5.86 -8.40
CA PHE A 258 -2.70 -4.82 -7.39
C PHE A 258 -2.62 -5.39 -5.98
N THR A 259 -3.38 -6.44 -5.67
CA THR A 259 -3.39 -7.02 -4.32
C THR A 259 -2.05 -7.70 -3.97
N GLN A 260 -1.33 -8.27 -4.94
CA GLN A 260 0.02 -8.78 -4.74
C GLN A 260 1.01 -7.65 -4.44
N ALA A 261 0.94 -6.53 -5.14
CA ALA A 261 1.76 -5.35 -4.84
C ALA A 261 1.47 -4.81 -3.44
N LEU A 262 0.18 -4.74 -3.04
CA LEU A 262 -0.21 -4.37 -1.69
C LEU A 262 0.25 -5.38 -0.63
N SER A 263 0.28 -6.67 -0.96
CA SER A 263 0.80 -7.71 -0.06
C SER A 263 2.29 -7.47 0.24
N VAL A 264 3.11 -7.18 -0.77
CA VAL A 264 4.54 -6.86 -0.58
C VAL A 264 4.70 -5.56 0.22
N LEU A 265 3.94 -4.52 -0.09
CA LEU A 265 3.92 -3.27 0.67
C LEU A 265 3.55 -3.54 2.15
N GLY A 266 2.53 -4.36 2.39
CA GLY A 266 2.12 -4.77 3.73
C GLY A 266 3.23 -5.47 4.52
N LEU A 267 4.05 -6.31 3.87
CA LEU A 267 5.24 -6.93 4.50
C LEU A 267 6.25 -5.88 4.95
N HIS A 268 6.53 -4.87 4.12
CA HIS A 268 7.47 -3.80 4.46
C HIS A 268 6.95 -2.92 5.60
N ILE A 269 5.68 -2.55 5.56
CA ILE A 269 5.01 -1.80 6.64
C ILE A 269 5.03 -2.59 7.95
N SER A 270 4.74 -3.90 7.89
CA SER A 270 4.77 -4.79 9.05
C SER A 270 6.15 -4.87 9.69
N ARG A 271 7.23 -4.95 8.88
CA ARG A 271 8.61 -4.96 9.37
C ARG A 271 8.97 -3.66 10.07
N PHE A 272 8.59 -2.52 9.50
CA PHE A 272 8.78 -1.21 10.14
C PHE A 272 8.08 -1.16 11.51
N ALA A 273 6.83 -1.59 11.56
CA ALA A 273 6.05 -1.63 12.81
C ALA A 273 6.66 -2.58 13.85
N GLU A 274 7.20 -3.73 13.42
CA GLU A 274 7.88 -4.69 14.30
C GLU A 274 9.11 -4.08 14.94
N GLU A 275 10.01 -3.47 14.15
CA GLU A 275 11.23 -2.86 14.70
C GLU A 275 10.89 -1.71 15.65
N LEU A 276 9.90 -0.87 15.34
CA LEU A 276 9.45 0.18 16.25
C LEU A 276 8.89 -0.39 17.56
N THR A 277 8.14 -1.50 17.49
CA THR A 277 7.63 -2.18 18.69
C THR A 277 8.79 -2.67 19.57
N LEU A 278 9.79 -3.35 18.97
CA LEU A 278 10.97 -3.83 19.69
C LEU A 278 11.75 -2.67 20.30
N HIS A 279 12.04 -1.65 19.52
CA HIS A 279 12.84 -0.49 19.96
C HIS A 279 12.13 0.34 21.05
N ALA A 280 10.79 0.26 21.17
CA ALA A 280 10.01 0.93 22.19
C ALA A 280 9.89 0.14 23.52
N THR A 281 10.29 -1.14 23.55
CA THR A 281 10.29 -1.94 24.78
C THR A 281 11.19 -1.34 25.85
N ALA A 282 10.95 -1.69 27.11
CA ALA A 282 11.80 -1.26 28.23
C ALA A 282 13.25 -1.80 28.09
N GLU A 283 13.40 -2.98 27.50
CA GLU A 283 14.68 -3.66 27.28
C GLU A 283 15.55 -2.90 26.29
N PHE A 284 15.00 -2.48 25.14
CA PHE A 284 15.71 -1.64 24.17
C PHE A 284 15.71 -0.17 24.60
N GLY A 285 14.55 0.41 24.79
CA GLY A 285 14.38 1.79 25.25
C GLY A 285 14.93 2.84 24.28
N PHE A 286 14.98 2.55 22.98
CA PHE A 286 15.62 3.40 21.96
C PHE A 286 14.73 4.53 21.47
N LEU A 287 13.43 4.36 21.55
CA LEU A 287 12.44 5.37 21.17
C LEU A 287 11.27 5.39 22.13
N GLU A 288 10.53 6.48 22.09
CA GLU A 288 9.26 6.60 22.78
C GLU A 288 8.14 6.73 21.76
N LEU A 289 7.15 5.81 21.87
CA LEU A 289 5.96 5.90 21.05
C LEU A 289 5.10 7.09 21.47
N PRO A 290 4.54 7.85 20.51
CA PRO A 290 3.71 9.01 20.81
C PRO A 290 2.44 8.58 21.56
N GLU A 291 2.02 9.34 22.58
CA GLU A 291 0.81 9.05 23.37
C GLU A 291 -0.45 9.02 22.51
N ALA A 292 -0.54 9.90 21.52
CA ALA A 292 -1.68 9.96 20.60
C ALA A 292 -1.88 8.68 19.77
N PHE A 293 -0.90 7.78 19.74
CA PHE A 293 -0.92 6.51 18.99
C PHE A 293 -0.69 5.28 19.89
N SER A 294 -0.89 5.44 21.19
CA SER A 294 -0.67 4.41 22.20
C SER A 294 -1.86 4.35 23.13
N THR A 295 -2.10 3.22 23.79
CA THR A 295 -3.09 3.12 24.86
C THR A 295 -2.45 2.73 26.18
N GLY A 296 -3.17 2.99 27.27
CA GLY A 296 -2.79 2.54 28.61
C GLY A 296 -3.40 1.19 28.96
N SER A 297 -3.04 0.68 30.13
CA SER A 297 -3.67 -0.50 30.72
C SER A 297 -4.70 -0.09 31.77
N SER A 298 -5.87 -0.73 31.78
CA SER A 298 -6.87 -0.53 32.81
C SER A 298 -6.45 -1.06 34.19
N ALA A 299 -5.48 -1.97 34.25
CA ALA A 299 -5.00 -2.62 35.46
C ALA A 299 -3.60 -2.14 35.88
N MET A 300 -2.78 -1.68 34.97
CA MET A 300 -1.37 -1.33 35.24
C MET A 300 -1.13 0.13 34.81
N PRO A 301 -1.15 1.12 35.71
CA PRO A 301 -1.13 2.54 35.36
C PRO A 301 0.15 2.99 34.63
N GLN A 302 1.25 2.28 34.84
CA GLN A 302 2.55 2.59 34.22
C GLN A 302 2.69 2.04 32.79
N LYS A 303 1.76 1.16 32.34
CA LYS A 303 1.89 0.45 31.06
C LYS A 303 1.39 1.31 29.90
N LYS A 304 2.22 1.42 28.89
CA LYS A 304 1.91 2.07 27.59
C LYS A 304 2.07 1.04 26.48
N ASN A 305 0.98 0.80 25.76
CA ASN A 305 0.92 -0.24 24.72
C ASN A 305 1.23 0.33 23.34
N PRO A 306 1.90 -0.43 22.47
CA PRO A 306 2.23 -0.02 21.10
C PRO A 306 1.10 -0.34 20.10
N ASP A 307 -0.17 0.00 20.43
CA ASP A 307 -1.36 -0.47 19.73
C ASP A 307 -1.34 -0.19 18.23
N LEU A 308 -0.84 0.99 17.81
CA LEU A 308 -0.80 1.31 16.39
C LEU A 308 0.11 0.35 15.64
N THR A 309 1.31 0.10 16.15
CA THR A 309 2.27 -0.78 15.45
C THR A 309 1.80 -2.23 15.45
N GLU A 310 1.14 -2.68 16.52
CA GLU A 310 0.51 -4.01 16.60
C GLU A 310 -0.63 -4.14 15.57
N LEU A 311 -1.53 -3.15 15.51
CA LEU A 311 -2.63 -3.15 14.54
C LEU A 311 -2.11 -3.11 13.08
N ILE A 312 -1.04 -2.39 12.79
CA ILE A 312 -0.40 -2.38 11.48
C ILE A 312 0.08 -3.78 11.11
N ARG A 313 0.78 -4.47 12.02
CA ARG A 313 1.19 -5.87 11.81
C ARG A 313 0.00 -6.78 11.54
N GLY A 314 -1.06 -6.67 12.36
CA GLY A 314 -2.28 -7.45 12.22
C GLY A 314 -3.01 -7.18 10.91
N LYS A 315 -3.16 -5.92 10.52
CA LYS A 315 -3.83 -5.51 9.27
C LYS A 315 -3.06 -5.92 8.01
N SER A 316 -1.73 -6.01 8.07
CA SER A 316 -0.90 -6.50 6.94
C SER A 316 -1.27 -7.94 6.54
N ALA A 317 -1.77 -8.76 7.46
CA ALA A 317 -2.26 -10.11 7.16
C ALA A 317 -3.47 -10.08 6.22
N ARG A 318 -4.33 -9.05 6.28
CA ARG A 318 -5.48 -8.91 5.38
C ARG A 318 -5.04 -8.69 3.93
N LEU A 319 -4.00 -7.88 3.70
CA LEU A 319 -3.43 -7.66 2.37
C LEU A 319 -2.91 -8.96 1.74
N ILE A 320 -2.20 -9.77 2.54
CA ILE A 320 -1.71 -11.10 2.11
C ILE A 320 -2.89 -12.03 1.84
N GLY A 321 -3.89 -12.05 2.71
CA GLY A 321 -5.10 -12.85 2.56
C GLY A 321 -5.85 -12.52 1.28
N SER A 322 -6.05 -11.23 0.96
CA SER A 322 -6.73 -10.77 -0.25
C SER A 322 -6.02 -11.23 -1.53
N ALA A 323 -4.69 -11.10 -1.59
CA ALA A 323 -3.88 -11.58 -2.72
C ALA A 323 -3.98 -13.10 -2.89
N THR A 324 -3.99 -13.85 -1.79
CA THR A 324 -4.14 -15.31 -1.80
C THR A 324 -5.53 -15.72 -2.27
N THR A 325 -6.58 -15.06 -1.77
CA THR A 325 -7.97 -15.33 -2.16
C THR A 325 -8.14 -15.16 -3.67
N LEU A 326 -7.67 -14.05 -4.25
CA LEU A 326 -7.74 -13.83 -5.69
C LEU A 326 -6.95 -14.87 -6.50
N SER A 327 -5.75 -15.24 -6.05
CA SER A 327 -4.96 -16.28 -6.72
C SER A 327 -5.68 -17.61 -6.78
N VAL A 328 -6.32 -18.02 -5.68
CA VAL A 328 -7.08 -19.27 -5.59
C VAL A 328 -8.38 -19.18 -6.39
N LEU A 329 -9.06 -18.05 -6.36
CA LEU A 329 -10.31 -17.81 -7.09
C LEU A 329 -10.12 -17.95 -8.60
N ILE A 330 -9.12 -17.28 -9.16
CA ILE A 330 -8.89 -17.24 -10.61
C ILE A 330 -8.33 -18.58 -11.13
N LYS A 331 -7.57 -19.29 -10.29
CA LYS A 331 -6.94 -20.56 -10.68
C LYS A 331 -7.99 -21.58 -11.16
N GLY A 332 -7.88 -21.99 -12.42
CA GLY A 332 -8.70 -23.07 -12.98
C GLY A 332 -10.06 -22.62 -13.50
N LEU A 333 -10.41 -21.34 -13.48
CA LEU A 333 -11.61 -20.85 -14.15
C LEU A 333 -11.46 -20.95 -15.68
N PRO A 334 -12.51 -21.33 -16.40
CA PRO A 334 -12.54 -21.21 -17.86
C PRO A 334 -12.56 -19.75 -18.28
N LEU A 335 -12.21 -19.49 -19.55
CA LEU A 335 -12.23 -18.14 -20.12
C LEU A 335 -13.63 -17.51 -20.08
N ALA A 336 -13.67 -16.21 -20.27
CA ALA A 336 -14.82 -15.33 -20.17
C ALA A 336 -15.31 -15.16 -18.73
N TYR A 337 -16.51 -14.60 -18.56
CA TYR A 337 -17.05 -14.31 -17.23
C TYR A 337 -17.71 -15.57 -16.63
N ASN A 338 -17.33 -15.85 -15.39
CA ASN A 338 -18.00 -16.82 -14.51
C ASN A 338 -18.45 -16.08 -13.25
N LYS A 339 -19.58 -16.49 -12.66
CA LYS A 339 -20.13 -15.84 -11.46
C LYS A 339 -19.14 -15.83 -10.27
N ASP A 340 -18.21 -16.78 -10.25
CA ASP A 340 -17.08 -16.85 -9.30
C ASP A 340 -16.32 -15.51 -9.21
N LEU A 341 -16.15 -14.83 -10.34
CA LEU A 341 -15.40 -13.55 -10.39
C LEU A 341 -16.05 -12.44 -9.55
N GLN A 342 -17.31 -12.59 -9.15
CA GLN A 342 -17.97 -11.68 -8.22
C GLN A 342 -17.29 -11.69 -6.85
N GLU A 343 -16.86 -12.87 -6.38
CA GLU A 343 -16.20 -13.07 -5.09
C GLU A 343 -14.79 -12.43 -5.02
N GLY A 344 -14.27 -12.01 -6.17
CA GLY A 344 -13.00 -11.27 -6.25
C GLY A 344 -13.12 -9.78 -5.89
N GLN A 345 -14.33 -9.23 -5.82
CA GLN A 345 -14.53 -7.79 -5.55
C GLN A 345 -14.23 -7.45 -4.08
N GLU A 346 -14.80 -8.16 -3.13
CA GLU A 346 -14.65 -7.88 -1.70
C GLU A 346 -13.17 -7.93 -1.25
N PRO A 347 -12.35 -8.92 -1.64
CA PRO A 347 -10.92 -8.92 -1.30
C PRO A 347 -10.16 -7.71 -1.86
N VAL A 348 -10.51 -7.24 -3.07
CA VAL A 348 -9.92 -6.03 -3.65
C VAL A 348 -10.32 -4.79 -2.85
N PHE A 349 -11.58 -4.67 -2.50
CA PHE A 349 -12.10 -3.57 -1.71
C PHE A 349 -11.48 -3.54 -0.31
N ASP A 350 -11.39 -4.70 0.34
CA ASP A 350 -10.78 -4.83 1.67
C ASP A 350 -9.29 -4.45 1.66
N ALA A 351 -8.56 -4.87 0.63
CA ALA A 351 -7.15 -4.51 0.48
C ALA A 351 -6.97 -3.00 0.27
N ALA A 352 -7.79 -2.38 -0.59
CA ALA A 352 -7.76 -0.94 -0.84
C ALA A 352 -8.06 -0.14 0.44
N ASP A 353 -9.13 -0.48 1.17
CA ASP A 353 -9.49 0.20 2.42
C ASP A 353 -8.42 0.02 3.51
N THR A 354 -7.82 -1.17 3.57
CA THR A 354 -6.79 -1.49 4.55
C THR A 354 -5.54 -0.65 4.33
N ILE A 355 -5.04 -0.58 3.10
CA ILE A 355 -3.83 0.21 2.81
C ILE A 355 -4.08 1.71 2.92
N GLU A 356 -5.23 2.19 2.47
CA GLU A 356 -5.63 3.59 2.62
C GLU A 356 -5.64 4.01 4.09
N GLY A 357 -6.26 3.19 4.95
CA GLY A 357 -6.29 3.42 6.40
C GLY A 357 -4.91 3.46 7.04
N MET A 358 -3.99 2.59 6.62
CA MET A 358 -2.60 2.60 7.10
C MET A 358 -1.87 3.87 6.66
N LEU A 359 -1.96 4.24 5.37
CA LEU A 359 -1.25 5.39 4.82
C LEU A 359 -1.79 6.74 5.32
N LYS A 360 -3.03 6.80 5.83
CA LYS A 360 -3.57 7.99 6.50
C LYS A 360 -2.91 8.27 7.86
N VAL A 361 -2.54 7.23 8.60
CA VAL A 361 -1.99 7.39 9.96
C VAL A 361 -0.46 7.40 10.00
N LEU A 362 0.20 6.65 9.10
CA LEU A 362 1.65 6.47 9.11
C LEU A 362 2.47 7.77 9.01
N PRO A 363 2.13 8.76 8.17
CA PRO A 363 2.90 10.00 8.09
C PRO A 363 2.91 10.79 9.41
N GLN A 364 1.75 10.94 10.03
CA GLN A 364 1.60 11.67 11.30
C GLN A 364 2.29 10.93 12.44
N PHE A 365 2.14 9.61 12.50
CA PHE A 365 2.84 8.76 13.47
C PHE A 365 4.35 8.90 13.31
N THR A 366 4.89 8.74 12.10
CA THR A 366 6.32 8.86 11.79
C THR A 366 6.86 10.23 12.20
N ASN A 367 6.12 11.31 11.92
CA ASN A 367 6.52 12.67 12.31
C ASN A 367 6.53 12.87 13.84
N SER A 368 5.81 12.07 14.59
CA SER A 368 5.71 12.17 16.06
C SER A 368 6.75 11.31 16.80
N LEU A 369 7.53 10.48 16.09
CA LEU A 369 8.54 9.61 16.71
C LEU A 369 9.69 10.42 17.30
N LYS A 370 10.14 10.02 18.49
CA LYS A 370 11.27 10.61 19.20
C LYS A 370 12.25 9.52 19.61
N PHE A 371 13.50 9.67 19.20
CA PHE A 371 14.59 8.77 19.57
C PHE A 371 15.24 9.22 20.88
N ARG A 372 15.59 8.26 21.73
CA ARG A 372 16.31 8.50 22.99
C ARG A 372 17.81 8.47 22.73
N GLN A 373 18.36 9.60 22.30
CA GLN A 373 19.72 9.72 21.80
C GLN A 373 20.77 9.18 22.79
N GLU A 374 20.68 9.54 24.08
CA GLU A 374 21.63 9.06 25.10
C GLU A 374 21.65 7.54 25.20
N ARG A 375 20.45 6.91 25.22
CA ARG A 375 20.31 5.46 25.28
C ARG A 375 20.89 4.77 24.06
N LEU A 376 20.62 5.32 22.88
CA LEU A 376 21.12 4.84 21.60
C LEU A 376 22.64 4.95 21.51
N THR A 377 23.21 6.12 21.85
CA THR A 377 24.67 6.34 21.84
C THR A 377 25.37 5.41 22.81
N THR A 378 24.83 5.24 24.04
CA THR A 378 25.38 4.28 25.01
C THR A 378 25.36 2.85 24.47
N ALA A 379 24.26 2.45 23.83
CA ALA A 379 24.13 1.11 23.26
C ALA A 379 25.06 0.90 22.05
N ALA A 380 25.32 1.94 21.25
CA ALA A 380 26.21 1.91 20.10
C ALA A 380 27.70 1.95 20.46
N SER A 381 28.03 2.48 21.66
CA SER A 381 29.42 2.63 22.14
C SER A 381 29.90 1.47 23.03
N SER A 382 29.08 0.43 23.26
CA SER A 382 29.36 -0.67 24.15
C SER A 382 29.16 -2.03 23.49
N GLY A 383 29.91 -3.03 23.96
CA GLY A 383 29.80 -4.41 23.46
C GLY A 383 30.67 -4.67 22.24
N TYR A 384 31.77 -3.97 22.11
CA TYR A 384 32.80 -4.19 21.09
C TYR A 384 32.32 -3.98 19.65
N LEU A 385 31.35 -3.08 19.44
CA LEU A 385 30.78 -2.79 18.10
C LEU A 385 31.84 -2.16 17.16
N ASN A 386 32.94 -1.69 17.73
CA ASN A 386 34.11 -1.14 17.03
C ASN A 386 35.16 -2.22 16.65
N ALA A 387 34.91 -3.51 16.93
CA ALA A 387 35.90 -4.56 16.67
C ALA A 387 36.23 -4.72 15.17
N MET A 388 35.27 -4.49 14.27
CA MET A 388 35.55 -4.53 12.82
C MET A 388 36.44 -3.35 12.40
N ALA A 389 36.19 -2.14 12.91
CA ALA A 389 37.07 -0.99 12.68
C ALA A 389 38.49 -1.26 13.19
N ALA A 390 38.61 -1.88 14.36
CA ALA A 390 39.90 -2.31 14.94
C ALA A 390 40.65 -3.33 14.04
N ALA A 391 39.95 -4.32 13.48
CA ALA A 391 40.54 -5.27 12.55
C ALA A 391 40.96 -4.59 11.23
N THR A 392 40.15 -3.64 10.75
CA THR A 392 40.45 -2.84 9.56
C THR A 392 41.68 -1.94 9.76
N TYR A 393 41.82 -1.35 10.94
CA TYR A 393 43.00 -0.57 11.32
C TYR A 393 44.30 -1.41 11.18
N LEU A 394 44.32 -2.63 11.74
CA LEU A 394 45.47 -3.55 11.60
C LEU A 394 45.70 -3.94 10.13
N SER A 395 44.63 -4.17 9.39
CA SER A 395 44.76 -4.54 7.97
C SER A 395 45.34 -3.38 7.14
N ALA A 396 45.00 -2.14 7.46
CA ALA A 396 45.58 -0.95 6.82
C ALA A 396 47.10 -0.82 7.12
N LYS A 397 47.57 -1.37 8.22
CA LYS A 397 48.99 -1.48 8.55
C LYS A 397 49.70 -2.70 7.91
N GLY A 398 49.01 -3.46 7.08
CA GLY A 398 49.57 -4.58 6.34
C GLY A 398 49.37 -5.97 6.99
N VAL A 399 48.65 -6.03 8.12
CA VAL A 399 48.32 -7.33 8.74
C VAL A 399 47.24 -8.01 7.89
N PRO A 400 47.45 -9.27 7.44
CA PRO A 400 46.39 -9.98 6.71
C PRO A 400 45.08 -10.04 7.52
N PHE A 401 43.93 -9.74 6.88
CA PHE A 401 42.66 -9.56 7.58
C PHE A 401 42.29 -10.71 8.54
N ARG A 402 42.52 -11.97 8.14
CA ARG A 402 42.25 -13.13 9.02
C ARG A 402 43.08 -13.10 10.30
N LYS A 403 44.34 -12.66 10.20
CA LYS A 403 45.23 -12.51 11.36
C LYS A 403 44.81 -11.32 12.22
N ALA A 404 44.46 -10.19 11.57
CA ALA A 404 43.91 -9.02 12.26
C ALA A 404 42.63 -9.36 13.04
N HIS A 405 41.71 -10.12 12.41
CA HIS A 405 40.48 -10.57 13.03
C HIS A 405 40.75 -11.50 14.25
N GLU A 406 41.74 -12.41 14.15
CA GLU A 406 42.14 -13.26 15.27
C GLU A 406 42.75 -12.44 16.43
N GLN A 407 43.63 -11.48 16.13
CA GLN A 407 44.25 -10.59 17.13
C GLN A 407 43.16 -9.78 17.87
N ILE A 408 42.22 -9.15 17.12
CA ILE A 408 41.10 -8.41 17.73
C ILE A 408 40.18 -9.35 18.50
N GLY A 409 39.88 -10.56 18.00
CA GLY A 409 39.09 -11.55 18.70
C GLY A 409 39.69 -11.93 20.06
N ASN A 410 41.03 -12.06 20.13
CA ASN A 410 41.73 -12.33 21.40
C ASN A 410 41.66 -11.10 22.35
N ALA A 411 41.82 -9.88 21.82
CA ALA A 411 41.68 -8.65 22.59
C ALA A 411 40.23 -8.47 23.13
N VAL A 412 39.23 -8.79 22.33
CA VAL A 412 37.80 -8.80 22.76
C VAL A 412 37.57 -9.82 23.88
N ARG A 413 38.09 -11.02 23.74
CA ARG A 413 38.00 -12.05 24.79
C ARG A 413 38.62 -11.55 26.09
N PHE A 414 39.83 -10.98 26.04
CA PHE A 414 40.48 -10.40 27.20
C PHE A 414 39.65 -9.25 27.82
N GLY A 415 39.08 -8.40 26.98
CA GLY A 415 38.16 -7.34 27.39
C GLY A 415 36.94 -7.89 28.12
N LEU A 416 36.28 -8.95 27.57
CA LEU A 416 35.14 -9.63 28.21
C LEU A 416 35.50 -10.22 29.59
N GLU A 417 36.65 -10.86 29.71
CA GLU A 417 37.14 -11.47 30.95
C GLU A 417 37.48 -10.41 32.02
N SER A 418 37.97 -9.25 31.59
CA SER A 418 38.36 -8.15 32.48
C SER A 418 37.25 -7.10 32.69
N GLY A 419 36.11 -7.22 31.99
CA GLY A 419 34.99 -6.23 32.04
C GLY A 419 35.34 -4.87 31.44
N ARG A 420 36.21 -4.81 30.43
CA ARG A 420 36.73 -3.60 29.81
C ARG A 420 36.51 -3.61 28.27
N GLU A 421 36.11 -2.47 27.73
CA GLU A 421 35.99 -2.25 26.28
C GLU A 421 37.37 -2.10 25.60
N LEU A 422 37.47 -2.32 24.27
CA LEU A 422 38.73 -2.24 23.51
C LEU A 422 39.47 -0.91 23.72
N GLN A 423 38.76 0.20 23.76
CA GLN A 423 39.33 1.54 23.93
C GLN A 423 39.93 1.79 25.32
N SER A 424 39.70 0.93 26.28
CA SER A 424 40.24 1.01 27.64
C SER A 424 41.42 0.06 27.89
N LEU A 425 41.79 -0.76 26.91
CA LEU A 425 42.98 -1.60 26.99
C LEU A 425 44.23 -0.74 26.73
N THR A 426 45.30 -1.00 27.48
CA THR A 426 46.59 -0.33 27.28
C THR A 426 47.33 -0.88 26.06
N LEU A 427 48.25 -0.09 25.49
CA LEU A 427 49.10 -0.62 24.38
C LEU A 427 49.97 -1.82 24.81
N ALA A 428 50.36 -1.90 26.04
CA ALA A 428 51.09 -3.06 26.56
C ALA A 428 50.25 -4.34 26.53
N GLU A 429 48.96 -4.26 26.91
CA GLU A 429 48.01 -5.37 26.85
C GLU A 429 47.66 -5.73 25.40
N LEU A 430 47.42 -4.70 24.54
CA LEU A 430 47.20 -4.93 23.12
C LEU A 430 48.37 -5.58 22.40
N GLY A 431 49.63 -5.21 22.83
CA GLY A 431 50.86 -5.78 22.32
C GLY A 431 51.02 -7.30 22.58
N GLU A 432 50.30 -7.85 23.58
CA GLU A 432 50.27 -9.31 23.79
C GLU A 432 49.54 -10.05 22.65
N PHE A 433 48.72 -9.36 21.86
CA PHE A 433 47.94 -9.93 20.76
C PHE A 433 48.59 -9.65 19.39
N GLY A 434 49.48 -8.65 19.28
CA GLY A 434 50.19 -8.32 18.05
C GLY A 434 51.03 -7.06 18.17
N ASP A 435 52.08 -6.96 17.36
CA ASP A 435 53.09 -5.91 17.40
C ASP A 435 52.67 -4.60 16.66
N ASP A 436 51.53 -4.66 15.95
CA ASP A 436 51.11 -3.58 15.05
C ASP A 436 50.20 -2.50 15.71
N PHE A 437 49.91 -2.64 17.01
CA PHE A 437 49.17 -1.66 17.79
C PHE A 437 50.05 -0.45 18.18
N ALA A 438 49.52 0.74 17.98
CA ALA A 438 50.20 2.00 18.36
C ALA A 438 49.19 3.02 18.87
N GLU A 439 49.65 4.20 19.30
CA GLU A 439 48.77 5.28 19.84
C GLU A 439 47.63 5.70 18.88
N ASP A 440 47.81 5.56 17.56
CA ASP A 440 46.82 5.82 16.54
C ASP A 440 45.68 4.78 16.46
N PHE A 441 45.76 3.68 17.22
CA PHE A 441 44.68 2.72 17.38
C PHE A 441 43.43 3.33 18.02
N TYR A 442 43.60 4.08 19.12
CA TYR A 442 42.47 4.64 19.86
C TYR A 442 41.62 5.63 19.03
N PRO A 443 42.18 6.62 18.33
CA PRO A 443 41.37 7.43 17.43
C PRO A 443 40.72 6.66 16.28
N ALA A 444 41.30 5.53 15.84
CA ALA A 444 40.72 4.71 14.76
C ALA A 444 39.48 3.87 15.17
N ILE A 445 39.26 3.71 16.48
CA ILE A 445 38.15 2.91 17.02
C ILE A 445 37.12 3.74 17.81
N THR A 446 37.19 5.06 17.72
CA THR A 446 36.11 5.94 18.27
C THR A 446 34.80 5.64 17.57
N LEU A 447 33.68 6.01 18.16
CA LEU A 447 32.37 5.82 17.56
C LEU A 447 32.27 6.53 16.18
N GLU A 448 32.81 7.73 16.09
CA GLU A 448 32.85 8.54 14.86
C GLU A 448 33.71 7.87 13.78
N ALA A 449 34.91 7.39 14.14
CA ALA A 449 35.79 6.68 13.19
C ALA A 449 35.18 5.36 12.73
N THR A 450 34.51 4.64 13.64
CA THR A 450 33.79 3.40 13.32
C THR A 450 32.64 3.63 12.35
N LEU A 451 31.91 4.72 12.46
CA LEU A 451 30.88 5.11 11.49
C LEU A 451 31.48 5.50 10.14
N ASP A 452 32.48 6.39 10.16
CA ASP A 452 33.01 7.01 8.94
C ASP A 452 33.91 6.07 8.13
N CYS A 453 34.42 4.95 8.72
CA CYS A 453 35.13 3.95 7.95
C CYS A 453 34.24 3.19 6.93
N HIS A 454 32.91 3.24 7.06
CA HIS A 454 31.96 2.66 6.11
C HIS A 454 31.69 3.60 4.91
N ASP A 455 32.73 4.22 4.36
CA ASP A 455 32.67 5.21 3.26
C ASP A 455 32.60 4.54 1.88
N VAL A 456 31.53 3.77 1.66
CA VAL A 456 31.18 3.18 0.36
C VAL A 456 29.78 3.62 -0.04
N ILE A 457 29.45 3.56 -1.33
CA ILE A 457 28.07 3.82 -1.80
C ILE A 457 27.09 2.92 -1.04
N GLY A 458 26.12 3.55 -0.38
CA GLY A 458 25.14 2.81 0.44
C GLY A 458 25.63 2.48 1.85
N GLY A 459 26.81 2.93 2.25
CA GLY A 459 27.33 2.79 3.62
C GLY A 459 26.75 3.81 4.59
N THR A 460 27.05 3.63 5.89
CA THR A 460 26.55 4.46 6.97
C THR A 460 27.41 5.68 7.30
N ALA A 461 28.57 5.87 6.63
CA ALA A 461 29.40 7.07 6.83
C ALA A 461 28.57 8.34 6.66
N ARG A 462 28.81 9.35 7.50
CA ARG A 462 28.03 10.59 7.53
C ARG A 462 27.90 11.24 6.15
N ALA A 463 29.00 11.30 5.39
CA ALA A 463 29.00 11.84 4.03
C ALA A 463 28.08 11.03 3.10
N ARG A 464 28.10 9.70 3.17
CA ARG A 464 27.28 8.83 2.32
C ARG A 464 25.80 8.93 2.66
N VAL A 465 25.46 9.04 3.93
CA VAL A 465 24.06 9.25 4.36
C VAL A 465 23.54 10.62 3.93
N ALA A 466 24.38 11.67 4.02
CA ALA A 466 24.02 13.00 3.52
C ALA A 466 23.73 12.99 1.99
N GLU A 467 24.57 12.31 1.20
CA GLU A 467 24.34 12.11 -0.24
C GLU A 467 23.04 11.33 -0.52
N ALA A 468 22.78 10.28 0.25
CA ALA A 468 21.58 9.45 0.11
C ALA A 468 20.30 10.23 0.46
N LEU A 469 20.31 11.07 1.51
CA LEU A 469 19.22 11.96 1.86
C LEU A 469 18.95 12.99 0.77
N ALA A 470 19.99 13.67 0.27
CA ALA A 470 19.85 14.61 -0.84
C ALA A 470 19.25 13.94 -2.09
N SER A 471 19.72 12.73 -2.41
CA SER A 471 19.18 11.94 -3.53
C SER A 471 17.72 11.55 -3.31
N ALA A 472 17.34 11.15 -2.10
CA ALA A 472 15.94 10.84 -1.75
C ALA A 472 15.03 12.07 -1.94
N ARG A 473 15.48 13.26 -1.53
CA ARG A 473 14.73 14.52 -1.76
C ARG A 473 14.50 14.80 -3.24
N VAL A 474 15.53 14.61 -4.06
CA VAL A 474 15.40 14.82 -5.52
C VAL A 474 14.35 13.85 -6.10
N ARG A 475 14.40 12.58 -5.73
CA ARG A 475 13.40 11.59 -6.20
C ARG A 475 11.98 11.93 -5.73
N LEU A 476 11.80 12.38 -4.49
CA LEU A 476 10.49 12.81 -3.98
C LEU A 476 9.94 14.06 -4.69
N ALA A 477 10.80 14.94 -5.17
CA ALA A 477 10.42 16.15 -5.89
C ALA A 477 10.09 15.88 -7.37
N SER A 478 10.81 14.97 -8.01
CA SER A 478 10.48 14.49 -9.36
C SER A 478 9.35 13.47 -9.21
N ASN A 479 8.11 13.86 -9.50
CA ASN A 479 6.94 12.98 -9.41
C ASN A 479 7.25 11.53 -9.83
N VAL A 480 7.41 10.65 -8.84
CA VAL A 480 7.35 9.21 -9.05
C VAL A 480 5.90 8.82 -9.28
#